data_582b1e6371d450b7914c1ce65e3023af
#
_entry.id   582b1e6371d450b7914c1ce65e3023af
#
_cell.length_a   1.000
_cell.length_b   1.000
_cell.length_c   1.000
_cell.angle_alpha   90.00
_cell.angle_beta   90.00
_cell.angle_gamma   90.00
#
_symmetry.space_group_name_H-M   'P 1'
#
loop_
_entity.id
_entity.type
_entity.pdbx_description
1 polymer ?
#
loop_
_entity_poly.entity_id
_entity_poly.type
_entity_poly.pdbx_seq_one_letter_code
_entity_poly.pdbx_strand_id
1 'polypeptide(L)'
;MSVSALPPFVLRGRGRAAALDAVANAPEGWTVRVGPPRRSLDQNALLHSLIDQIAKAKPEWNGLEMDADDWKALLITSHAVATRNEKVRLIPDLEGTGLVQLVERSSRMSKERATSLIDYISAWAAQNGVELVRYDAP
;
A
#
# COMPACT_ATOMS: atom_id res chain seq x y z
N MET A 1 17.15 -22.06 19.51
CA MET A 1 17.27 -21.23 18.31
C MET A 1 15.89 -20.93 17.77
N SER A 2 15.57 -19.65 17.67
CA SER A 2 14.34 -19.26 17.01
C SER A 2 14.55 -19.34 15.49
N VAL A 3 13.66 -20.03 14.80
CA VAL A 3 13.69 -20.13 13.36
C VAL A 3 12.81 -19.00 12.83
N SER A 4 13.42 -18.05 12.14
CA SER A 4 12.70 -16.90 11.56
C SER A 4 11.97 -17.33 10.29
N ALA A 5 10.84 -16.71 10.02
CA ALA A 5 10.16 -16.86 8.75
C ALA A 5 11.08 -16.40 7.62
N LEU A 6 11.07 -17.13 6.51
CA LEU A 6 11.84 -16.77 5.33
C LEU A 6 11.15 -15.66 4.54
N PRO A 7 11.91 -14.79 3.86
CA PRO A 7 11.31 -13.81 2.96
C PRO A 7 10.57 -14.50 1.81
N PRO A 8 9.61 -13.82 1.16
CA PRO A 8 8.90 -14.40 0.02
C PRO A 8 9.84 -14.76 -1.13
N PHE A 9 9.51 -15.85 -1.80
CA PHE A 9 10.22 -16.29 -3.01
C PHE A 9 9.39 -15.95 -4.25
N VAL A 10 10.05 -15.43 -5.27
CA VAL A 10 9.41 -15.25 -6.58
C VAL A 10 9.60 -16.56 -7.37
N LEU A 11 8.49 -17.11 -7.83
CA LEU A 11 8.49 -18.41 -8.53
C LEU A 11 8.92 -18.25 -9.99
N ARG A 12 10.17 -17.90 -10.18
CA ARG A 12 10.80 -17.69 -11.48
C ARG A 12 12.23 -18.24 -11.44
N GLY A 13 12.57 -19.14 -12.35
CA GLY A 13 13.91 -19.71 -12.42
C GLY A 13 14.37 -20.32 -11.11
N ARG A 14 15.50 -19.86 -10.59
CA ARG A 14 16.08 -20.34 -9.34
C ARG A 14 15.19 -20.11 -8.12
N GLY A 15 14.31 -19.10 -8.20
CA GLY A 15 13.39 -18.80 -7.12
C GLY A 15 12.40 -19.92 -6.87
N ARG A 16 11.93 -20.60 -7.92
CA ARG A 16 11.03 -21.76 -7.77
C ARG A 16 11.72 -22.91 -7.06
N ALA A 17 12.95 -23.24 -7.48
CA ALA A 17 13.72 -24.30 -6.84
C ALA A 17 14.02 -23.99 -5.37
N ALA A 18 14.39 -22.74 -5.06
CA ALA A 18 14.65 -22.31 -3.70
C ALA A 18 13.39 -22.39 -2.83
N ALA A 19 12.22 -22.04 -3.38
CA ALA A 19 10.95 -22.12 -2.67
C ALA A 19 10.60 -23.59 -2.35
N LEU A 20 10.78 -24.51 -3.31
CA LEU A 20 10.53 -25.93 -3.09
C LEU A 20 11.46 -26.50 -2.02
N ASP A 21 12.73 -26.11 -2.05
CA ASP A 21 13.69 -26.53 -1.04
C ASP A 21 13.32 -26.00 0.35
N ALA A 22 12.92 -24.75 0.44
CA ALA A 22 12.47 -24.14 1.70
C ALA A 22 11.25 -24.89 2.27
N VAL A 23 10.28 -25.25 1.43
CA VAL A 23 9.11 -26.02 1.85
C VAL A 23 9.54 -27.41 2.36
N ALA A 24 10.44 -28.07 1.65
CA ALA A 24 10.91 -29.41 2.02
C ALA A 24 11.64 -29.41 3.37
N ASN A 25 12.31 -28.34 3.73
CA ASN A 25 13.11 -28.22 4.95
C ASN A 25 12.41 -27.42 6.08
N ALA A 26 11.19 -26.93 5.84
CA ALA A 26 10.47 -26.19 6.86
C ALA A 26 10.05 -27.08 8.03
N PRO A 27 10.05 -26.54 9.26
CA PRO A 27 9.54 -27.28 10.41
C PRO A 27 8.08 -27.70 10.22
N GLU A 28 7.73 -28.83 10.80
CA GLU A 28 6.34 -29.30 10.79
C GLU A 28 5.41 -28.28 11.42
N GLY A 29 4.24 -28.10 10.84
CA GLY A 29 3.27 -27.11 11.31
C GLY A 29 3.39 -25.74 10.68
N TRP A 30 4.48 -25.46 9.97
CA TRP A 30 4.60 -24.21 9.23
C TRP A 30 3.66 -24.20 8.03
N THR A 31 3.23 -23.01 7.64
CA THR A 31 2.31 -22.84 6.51
C THR A 31 3.02 -22.22 5.33
N VAL A 32 2.53 -22.55 4.13
CA VAL A 32 2.99 -21.94 2.89
C VAL A 32 1.82 -21.25 2.21
N ARG A 33 2.09 -20.11 1.61
CA ARG A 33 1.09 -19.36 0.86
C ARG A 33 1.63 -19.03 -0.51
N VAL A 34 0.82 -19.26 -1.54
CA VAL A 34 1.16 -18.93 -2.93
C VAL A 34 0.14 -17.92 -3.42
N GLY A 35 0.62 -16.84 -4.02
CA GLY A 35 -0.26 -15.79 -4.53
C GLY A 35 0.47 -14.87 -5.50
N PRO A 36 -0.24 -13.90 -6.08
CA PRO A 36 0.38 -12.93 -6.99
C PRO A 36 1.41 -12.06 -6.26
N PRO A 37 2.37 -11.45 -6.98
CA PRO A 37 3.35 -10.59 -6.36
C PRO A 37 2.68 -9.41 -5.63
N ARG A 38 3.19 -9.10 -4.44
CA ARG A 38 2.78 -7.91 -3.68
C ARG A 38 3.76 -6.77 -3.98
N ARG A 39 3.38 -5.54 -3.57
CA ARG A 39 4.28 -4.40 -3.68
C ARG A 39 5.59 -4.69 -2.95
N SER A 40 6.68 -4.14 -3.45
CA SER A 40 7.99 -4.30 -2.85
C SER A 40 8.12 -3.48 -1.56
N LEU A 41 9.12 -3.79 -0.72
CA LEU A 41 9.45 -2.99 0.47
C LEU A 41 9.83 -1.57 0.07
N ASP A 42 10.54 -1.41 -1.06
CA ASP A 42 10.93 -0.08 -1.55
C ASP A 42 9.71 0.74 -1.96
N GLN A 43 8.73 0.13 -2.62
CA GLN A 43 7.47 0.79 -2.95
C GLN A 43 6.70 1.18 -1.69
N ASN A 44 6.70 0.32 -0.68
CA ASN A 44 6.05 0.60 0.59
C ASN A 44 6.69 1.81 1.29
N ALA A 45 8.03 1.82 1.36
CA ALA A 45 8.77 2.92 1.96
C ALA A 45 8.53 4.24 1.21
N LEU A 46 8.56 4.18 -0.13
CA LEU A 46 8.30 5.35 -0.97
C LEU A 46 6.89 5.89 -0.75
N LEU A 47 5.89 5.01 -0.76
CA LEU A 47 4.50 5.39 -0.56
C LEU A 47 4.31 6.11 0.79
N HIS A 48 4.85 5.55 1.87
CA HIS A 48 4.76 6.16 3.19
C HIS A 48 5.48 7.50 3.25
N SER A 49 6.67 7.59 2.63
CA SER A 49 7.44 8.84 2.55
C SER A 49 6.65 9.96 1.85
N LEU A 50 6.02 9.64 0.72
CA LEU A 50 5.24 10.63 -0.03
C LEU A 50 4.02 11.11 0.76
N ILE A 51 3.32 10.20 1.41
CA ILE A 51 2.16 10.54 2.25
C ILE A 51 2.59 11.42 3.42
N ASP A 52 3.69 11.09 4.09
CA ASP A 52 4.22 11.89 5.20
C ASP A 52 4.59 13.31 4.75
N GLN A 53 5.18 13.44 3.57
CA GLN A 53 5.53 14.75 3.02
C GLN A 53 4.29 15.59 2.73
N ILE A 54 3.24 14.98 2.21
CA ILE A 54 1.97 15.67 1.96
C ILE A 54 1.34 16.12 3.29
N ALA A 55 1.34 15.24 4.30
CA ALA A 55 0.79 15.57 5.61
C ALA A 55 1.52 16.76 6.26
N LYS A 56 2.84 16.84 6.09
CA LYS A 56 3.62 17.98 6.59
C LYS A 56 3.36 19.26 5.82
N ALA A 57 3.19 19.16 4.51
CA ALA A 57 2.94 20.32 3.65
C ALA A 57 1.51 20.84 3.77
N LYS A 58 0.57 19.95 4.05
CA LYS A 58 -0.84 20.26 4.14
C LYS A 58 -1.44 19.68 5.42
N PRO A 59 -1.23 20.36 6.58
CA PRO A 59 -1.75 19.87 7.86
C PRO A 59 -3.27 20.02 7.98
N GLU A 60 -3.91 20.71 7.03
CA GLU A 60 -5.36 20.88 6.98
C GLU A 60 -5.86 20.68 5.55
N TRP A 61 -7.04 20.13 5.42
CA TRP A 61 -7.73 19.98 4.15
C TRP A 61 -9.24 20.13 4.35
N ASN A 62 -9.86 21.01 3.55
CA ASN A 62 -11.30 21.31 3.67
C ASN A 62 -11.73 21.68 5.10
N GLY A 63 -10.89 22.43 5.82
CA GLY A 63 -11.18 22.85 7.18
C GLY A 63 -10.97 21.81 8.27
N LEU A 64 -10.41 20.64 7.91
CA LEU A 64 -10.13 19.56 8.85
C LEU A 64 -8.61 19.41 9.06
N GLU A 65 -8.22 19.20 10.30
CA GLU A 65 -6.84 18.81 10.59
C GLU A 65 -6.58 17.42 10.04
N MET A 66 -5.46 17.27 9.34
CA MET A 66 -5.10 16.03 8.63
C MET A 66 -3.73 15.56 9.08
N ASP A 67 -3.68 14.35 9.62
CA ASP A 67 -2.42 13.66 9.88
C ASP A 67 -2.07 12.71 8.70
N ALA A 68 -0.98 11.96 8.85
CA ALA A 68 -0.54 11.05 7.79
C ALA A 68 -1.56 9.93 7.52
N ASP A 69 -2.21 9.42 8.55
CA ASP A 69 -3.23 8.39 8.39
C ASP A 69 -4.46 8.91 7.66
N ASP A 70 -4.87 10.14 7.95
CA ASP A 70 -5.98 10.80 7.26
C ASP A 70 -5.66 10.99 5.78
N TRP A 71 -4.45 11.48 5.47
CA TRP A 71 -4.02 11.65 4.09
C TRP A 71 -3.91 10.32 3.36
N LYS A 72 -3.42 9.28 4.03
CA LYS A 72 -3.36 7.94 3.47
C LYS A 72 -4.74 7.45 3.04
N ALA A 73 -5.72 7.57 3.92
CA ALA A 73 -7.10 7.17 3.63
C ALA A 73 -7.68 7.96 2.47
N LEU A 74 -7.51 9.28 2.48
CA LEU A 74 -8.02 10.17 1.44
C LEU A 74 -7.38 9.88 0.08
N LEU A 75 -6.07 9.74 0.03
CA LEU A 75 -5.34 9.48 -1.22
C LEU A 75 -5.68 8.12 -1.80
N ILE A 76 -5.72 7.08 -0.98
CA ILE A 76 -6.08 5.72 -1.44
C ILE A 76 -7.50 5.69 -1.99
N THR A 77 -8.43 6.31 -1.29
CA THR A 77 -9.84 6.35 -1.72
C THR A 77 -10.00 7.20 -2.98
N SER A 78 -9.37 8.35 -3.05
CA SER A 78 -9.45 9.21 -4.23
C SER A 78 -8.87 8.53 -5.47
N HIS A 79 -7.75 7.82 -5.32
CA HIS A 79 -7.17 7.02 -6.39
C HIS A 79 -8.13 5.91 -6.84
N ALA A 80 -8.76 5.22 -5.89
CA ALA A 80 -9.70 4.15 -6.21
C ALA A 80 -10.91 4.68 -6.98
N VAL A 81 -11.42 5.85 -6.59
CA VAL A 81 -12.53 6.51 -7.30
C VAL A 81 -12.07 6.90 -8.72
N ALA A 82 -10.89 7.50 -8.84
CA ALA A 82 -10.34 7.94 -10.13
C ALA A 82 -10.10 6.78 -11.08
N THR A 83 -9.71 5.62 -10.56
CA THR A 83 -9.43 4.40 -11.35
C THR A 83 -10.62 3.45 -11.41
N ARG A 84 -11.76 3.83 -10.83
CA ARG A 84 -12.99 3.01 -10.76
C ARG A 84 -12.74 1.64 -10.14
N ASN A 85 -11.99 1.61 -9.04
CA ASN A 85 -11.70 0.37 -8.33
C ASN A 85 -12.90 -0.04 -7.47
N GLU A 86 -13.52 -1.16 -7.79
CA GLU A 86 -14.72 -1.67 -7.10
C GLU A 86 -14.45 -2.13 -5.66
N LYS A 87 -13.19 -2.28 -5.27
CA LYS A 87 -12.81 -2.68 -3.91
C LYS A 87 -12.98 -1.56 -2.88
N VAL A 88 -13.22 -0.34 -3.34
CA VAL A 88 -13.51 0.81 -2.47
C VAL A 88 -14.96 1.20 -2.65
N ARG A 89 -15.70 1.22 -1.56
CA ARG A 89 -17.13 1.53 -1.56
C ARG A 89 -17.47 2.50 -0.45
N LEU A 90 -18.42 3.37 -0.73
CA LEU A 90 -19.05 4.22 0.27
C LEU A 90 -20.38 3.57 0.64
N ILE A 91 -20.57 3.29 1.92
CA ILE A 91 -21.81 2.71 2.43
C ILE A 91 -22.31 3.56 3.60
N PRO A 92 -23.63 3.57 3.85
CA PRO A 92 -24.15 4.18 5.06
C PRO A 92 -23.57 3.51 6.30
N ASP A 93 -23.31 4.29 7.36
CA ASP A 93 -22.88 3.72 8.63
C ASP A 93 -24.03 2.92 9.29
N LEU A 94 -23.72 2.24 10.40
CA LEU A 94 -24.72 1.40 11.07
C LEU A 94 -25.87 2.21 11.65
N GLU A 95 -25.66 3.49 11.93
CA GLU A 95 -26.70 4.37 12.46
C GLU A 95 -27.49 5.08 11.36
N GLY A 96 -27.05 4.99 10.10
CA GLY A 96 -27.72 5.61 8.97
C GLY A 96 -27.57 7.14 8.89
N THR A 97 -26.65 7.71 9.64
CA THR A 97 -26.44 9.16 9.72
C THR A 97 -25.22 9.68 8.95
N GLY A 98 -24.34 8.79 8.52
CA GLY A 98 -23.12 9.16 7.80
C GLY A 98 -22.74 8.12 6.78
N LEU A 99 -21.61 8.37 6.12
CA LEU A 99 -21.05 7.46 5.13
C LEU A 99 -19.73 6.89 5.64
N VAL A 100 -19.54 5.60 5.44
CA VAL A 100 -18.31 4.88 5.79
C VAL A 100 -17.64 4.39 4.51
N GLN A 101 -16.33 4.59 4.43
CA GLN A 101 -15.54 4.08 3.33
C GLN A 101 -15.02 2.68 3.67
N LEU A 102 -15.31 1.73 2.79
CA LEU A 102 -14.67 0.42 2.84
C LEU A 102 -13.50 0.47 1.88
N VAL A 103 -12.30 0.52 2.45
CA VAL A 103 -11.06 0.69 1.68
C VAL A 103 -10.23 -0.57 1.68
N GLU A 104 -9.52 -0.77 0.56
CA GLU A 104 -8.50 -1.79 0.45
C GLU A 104 -7.34 -1.47 1.43
N ARG A 105 -6.86 -2.47 2.14
CA ARG A 105 -5.69 -2.31 3.00
C ARG A 105 -4.44 -2.10 2.15
N SER A 106 -3.69 -1.04 2.44
CA SER A 106 -2.46 -0.74 1.71
C SER A 106 -1.43 -1.87 1.80
N SER A 107 -1.41 -2.61 2.92
CA SER A 107 -0.49 -3.74 3.11
C SER A 107 -0.78 -4.92 2.19
N ARG A 108 -1.98 -4.98 1.60
CA ARG A 108 -2.40 -6.05 0.66
C ARG A 108 -2.44 -5.56 -0.79
N MET A 109 -1.97 -4.36 -1.02
CA MET A 109 -1.99 -3.75 -2.35
C MET A 109 -1.01 -4.45 -3.28
N SER A 110 -1.41 -4.72 -4.52
CA SER A 110 -0.52 -5.30 -5.53
C SER A 110 0.56 -4.29 -5.93
N LYS A 111 1.62 -4.80 -6.58
CA LYS A 111 2.71 -3.97 -7.08
C LYS A 111 2.20 -2.95 -8.11
N GLU A 112 1.36 -3.38 -9.04
CA GLU A 112 0.79 -2.50 -10.08
C GLU A 112 -0.09 -1.41 -9.48
N ARG A 113 -0.89 -1.77 -8.49
CA ARG A 113 -1.74 -0.79 -7.82
C ARG A 113 -0.91 0.21 -7.02
N ALA A 114 0.14 -0.24 -6.35
CA ALA A 114 1.04 0.65 -5.62
C ALA A 114 1.74 1.63 -6.55
N THR A 115 2.21 1.15 -7.71
CA THR A 115 2.82 2.01 -8.74
C THR A 115 1.82 3.06 -9.23
N SER A 116 0.60 2.66 -9.54
CA SER A 116 -0.45 3.57 -9.98
C SER A 116 -0.79 4.62 -8.91
N LEU A 117 -0.86 4.19 -7.65
CA LEU A 117 -1.12 5.09 -6.52
C LEU A 117 0.02 6.10 -6.34
N ILE A 118 1.27 5.66 -6.41
CA ILE A 118 2.44 6.54 -6.31
C ILE A 118 2.40 7.61 -7.42
N ASP A 119 2.09 7.21 -8.64
CA ASP A 119 1.96 8.14 -9.77
C ASP A 119 0.81 9.13 -9.54
N TYR A 120 -0.32 8.66 -9.04
CA TYR A 120 -1.45 9.51 -8.69
C TYR A 120 -1.10 10.54 -7.63
N ILE A 121 -0.44 10.11 -6.55
CA ILE A 121 -0.02 10.98 -5.45
C ILE A 121 0.95 12.05 -5.98
N SER A 122 1.91 11.66 -6.80
CA SER A 122 2.89 12.58 -7.37
C SER A 122 2.23 13.63 -8.26
N ALA A 123 1.27 13.22 -9.09
CA ALA A 123 0.51 14.13 -9.96
C ALA A 123 -0.36 15.09 -9.14
N TRP A 124 -1.04 14.57 -8.13
CA TRP A 124 -1.87 15.39 -7.24
C TRP A 124 -1.03 16.45 -6.51
N ALA A 125 0.12 16.05 -5.99
CA ALA A 125 1.02 16.95 -5.27
C ALA A 125 1.51 18.07 -6.19
N ALA A 126 1.90 17.73 -7.42
CA ALA A 126 2.35 18.72 -8.41
C ALA A 126 1.24 19.73 -8.74
N GLN A 127 0.00 19.27 -8.87
CA GLN A 127 -1.16 20.13 -9.15
C GLN A 127 -1.52 21.03 -7.96
N ASN A 128 -1.17 20.64 -6.75
CA ASN A 128 -1.51 21.34 -5.53
C ASN A 128 -0.32 22.05 -4.87
N GLY A 129 0.77 22.22 -5.62
CA GLY A 129 1.93 23.00 -5.18
C GLY A 129 2.78 22.33 -4.10
N VAL A 130 2.73 21.02 -3.97
CA VAL A 130 3.56 20.28 -3.03
C VAL A 130 4.73 19.68 -3.77
N GLU A 131 5.94 20.08 -3.41
CA GLU A 131 7.16 19.49 -3.95
C GLU A 131 7.51 18.24 -3.15
N LEU A 132 7.47 17.08 -3.83
CA LEU A 132 7.82 15.80 -3.24
C LEU A 132 9.25 15.44 -3.57
N VAL A 133 9.99 15.02 -2.54
CA VAL A 133 11.33 14.47 -2.71
C VAL A 133 11.20 12.94 -2.70
N ARG A 134 11.66 12.30 -3.78
CA ARG A 134 11.75 10.84 -3.83
C ARG A 134 13.15 10.44 -3.35
N TYR A 135 13.15 9.70 -2.26
CA TYR A 135 14.35 9.04 -1.82
C TYR A 135 14.41 7.70 -2.53
N ASP A 136 15.10 7.67 -3.70
CA ASP A 136 15.33 6.41 -4.36
C ASP A 136 16.29 5.60 -3.51
N ALA A 137 15.95 4.34 -3.23
CA ALA A 137 16.84 3.45 -2.54
C ALA A 137 18.11 3.29 -3.37
N PRO A 138 19.29 3.36 -2.77
CA PRO A 138 20.55 3.17 -3.50
C PRO A 138 20.66 1.78 -4.11
#